data_42aab1e1ae28655fc0936adcdc4f0cf5
#
_entry.id   42aab1e1ae28655fc0936adcdc4f0cf5
#
_cell.length_a   1.000
_cell.length_b   1.000
_cell.length_c   1.000
_cell.angle_alpha   90.00
_cell.angle_beta   90.00
_cell.angle_gamma   90.00
#
_symmetry.space_group_name_H-M   'P 1'
#
loop_
_entity.id
_entity.type
_entity.pdbx_description
1 polymer ?
#
loop_
_entity_poly.entity_id
_entity_poly.type
_entity_poly.pdbx_seq_one_letter_code
_entity_poly.pdbx_strand_id
1 'polypeptide(L)'
;MNQKLDRLLSQAKIEISEQQKQQLVDFVKLLDKWNKAYNLTSVRDPEEMLVKHIMDSLVVSQHLEGNQFIDVGTGPGLPGIPLAIINPDKQFTLLDSLGKRITFIKNAVRELKLTNVTPVLSRVEEYQEKQFDGVLSRAFASLNDMVNWCYHLPNTSGRF
;
A
#
# COMPACT_ATOMS: atom_id res chain seq x y z
N MET A 1 8.49 11.29 15.13
CA MET A 1 8.40 10.19 14.17
C MET A 1 9.60 10.08 13.23
N ASN A 2 10.18 11.21 12.84
CA ASN A 2 11.29 11.17 11.87
C ASN A 2 12.50 10.39 12.37
N GLN A 3 12.89 10.58 13.62
CA GLN A 3 14.04 9.88 14.20
C GLN A 3 13.78 8.38 14.30
N LYS A 4 12.57 7.98 14.66
CA LYS A 4 12.22 6.56 14.73
C LYS A 4 12.25 5.92 13.35
N LEU A 5 11.71 6.61 12.34
CA LEU A 5 11.73 6.11 10.97
C LEU A 5 13.18 5.96 10.48
N ASP A 6 14.03 6.95 10.71
CA ASP A 6 15.44 6.88 10.33
C ASP A 6 16.14 5.64 10.94
N ARG A 7 15.89 5.39 12.21
CA ARG A 7 16.46 4.25 12.91
C ARG A 7 15.96 2.93 12.33
N LEU A 8 14.65 2.82 12.06
CA LEU A 8 14.07 1.61 11.49
C LEU A 8 14.60 1.33 10.08
N LEU A 9 14.71 2.36 9.26
CA LEU A 9 15.27 2.24 7.90
C LEU A 9 16.73 1.78 7.94
N SER A 10 17.51 2.35 8.86
CA SER A 10 18.90 1.98 9.03
C SER A 10 19.04 0.52 9.44
N GLN A 11 18.22 0.07 10.40
CA GLN A 11 18.23 -1.33 10.87
C GLN A 11 17.85 -2.30 9.75
N ALA A 12 16.92 -1.90 8.89
CA ALA A 12 16.47 -2.73 7.77
C ALA A 12 17.35 -2.58 6.52
N LYS A 13 18.34 -1.70 6.55
CA LYS A 13 19.22 -1.40 5.43
C LYS A 13 18.45 -0.93 4.19
N ILE A 14 17.44 -0.09 4.41
CA ILE A 14 16.63 0.51 3.36
C ILE A 14 17.05 1.97 3.21
N GLU A 15 17.47 2.35 2.01
CA GLU A 15 17.87 3.72 1.69
C GLU A 15 16.83 4.39 0.83
N ILE A 16 16.33 5.54 1.27
CA ILE A 16 15.35 6.34 0.54
C ILE A 16 15.72 7.83 0.70
N SER A 17 15.13 8.68 -0.17
CA SER A 17 15.39 10.11 -0.12
C SER A 17 14.69 10.77 1.07
N GLU A 18 15.13 11.97 1.40
CA GLU A 18 14.46 12.78 2.44
C GLU A 18 13.01 13.08 2.07
N GLN A 19 12.74 13.32 0.78
CA GLN A 19 11.38 13.53 0.32
C GLN A 19 10.51 12.31 0.55
N GLN A 20 11.02 11.12 0.26
CA GLN A 20 10.29 9.87 0.48
C GLN A 20 10.03 9.63 1.97
N LYS A 21 11.01 9.90 2.83
CA LYS A 21 10.83 9.81 4.28
C LYS A 21 9.71 10.74 4.74
N GLN A 22 9.69 11.97 4.24
CA GLN A 22 8.67 12.94 4.61
C GLN A 22 7.30 12.48 4.14
N GLN A 23 7.20 11.93 2.94
CA GLN A 23 5.93 11.38 2.43
C GLN A 23 5.43 10.23 3.31
N LEU A 24 6.31 9.35 3.77
CA LEU A 24 5.93 8.26 4.67
C LEU A 24 5.42 8.78 6.01
N VAL A 25 6.09 9.77 6.59
CA VAL A 25 5.65 10.39 7.84
C VAL A 25 4.31 11.10 7.64
N ASP A 26 4.16 11.83 6.55
CA ASP A 26 2.91 12.52 6.23
C ASP A 26 1.76 11.53 6.04
N PHE A 27 2.02 10.39 5.42
CA PHE A 27 1.02 9.34 5.29
C PHE A 27 0.57 8.82 6.65
N VAL A 28 1.50 8.56 7.56
CA VAL A 28 1.15 8.13 8.94
C VAL A 28 0.30 9.17 9.64
N LYS A 29 0.65 10.46 9.49
CA LYS A 29 -0.14 11.54 10.09
C LYS A 29 -1.55 11.61 9.53
N LEU A 30 -1.71 11.45 8.23
CA LEU A 30 -3.02 11.40 7.58
C LEU A 30 -3.82 10.20 8.08
N LEU A 31 -3.19 9.03 8.13
CA LEU A 31 -3.84 7.82 8.60
C LEU A 31 -4.29 7.96 10.06
N ASP A 32 -3.45 8.51 10.92
CA ASP A 32 -3.79 8.77 12.32
C ASP A 32 -5.01 9.69 12.42
N LYS A 33 -5.00 10.78 11.66
CA LYS A 33 -6.09 11.77 11.66
C LYS A 33 -7.41 11.14 11.20
N TRP A 34 -7.41 10.45 10.09
CA TRP A 34 -8.63 9.85 9.53
C TRP A 34 -9.10 8.64 10.32
N ASN A 35 -8.17 7.91 10.93
CA ASN A 35 -8.49 6.72 11.72
C ASN A 35 -9.41 7.03 12.90
N LYS A 36 -9.27 8.22 13.48
CA LYS A 36 -10.11 8.66 14.61
C LYS A 36 -11.58 8.74 14.23
N ALA A 37 -11.88 9.09 12.98
CA ALA A 37 -13.24 9.22 12.50
C ALA A 37 -13.77 7.98 11.78
N TYR A 38 -12.90 7.23 11.09
CA TYR A 38 -13.33 6.20 10.13
C TYR A 38 -12.86 4.79 10.46
N ASN A 39 -12.08 4.60 11.53
CA ASN A 39 -11.60 3.26 11.93
C ASN A 39 -10.94 2.49 10.77
N LEU A 40 -9.93 3.10 10.17
CA LEU A 40 -9.24 2.53 9.02
C LEU A 40 -8.26 1.42 9.39
N THR A 41 -7.73 1.45 10.60
CA THR A 41 -6.82 0.44 11.13
C THR A 41 -7.04 0.27 12.63
N SER A 42 -6.77 -0.92 13.14
CA SER A 42 -6.81 -1.20 14.58
C SER A 42 -5.60 -0.64 15.33
N VAL A 43 -4.52 -0.32 14.62
CA VAL A 43 -3.33 0.31 15.20
C VAL A 43 -3.63 1.78 15.44
N ARG A 44 -3.55 2.23 16.70
CA ARG A 44 -3.97 3.58 17.09
C ARG A 44 -2.80 4.53 17.31
N ASP A 45 -1.62 4.02 17.63
CA ASP A 45 -0.44 4.83 17.92
C ASP A 45 0.35 5.07 16.62
N PRO A 46 0.58 6.35 16.22
CA PRO A 46 1.39 6.64 15.04
C PRO A 46 2.78 6.01 15.06
N GLU A 47 3.40 5.92 16.23
CA GLU A 47 4.71 5.27 16.36
C GLU A 47 4.63 3.77 16.04
N GLU A 48 3.55 3.10 16.43
CA GLU A 48 3.32 1.71 16.09
C GLU A 48 3.01 1.54 14.60
N MET A 49 2.38 2.53 13.97
CA MET A 49 2.10 2.50 12.55
C MET A 49 3.39 2.45 11.73
N LEU A 50 4.45 3.12 12.19
CA LEU A 50 5.75 3.04 11.51
C LEU A 50 6.28 1.62 11.47
N VAL A 51 6.13 0.87 12.55
CA VAL A 51 6.63 -0.51 12.63
C VAL A 51 5.68 -1.48 11.91
N LYS A 52 4.40 -1.47 12.30
CA LYS A 52 3.45 -2.49 11.87
C LYS A 52 2.91 -2.28 10.47
N HIS A 53 2.88 -1.03 9.99
CA HIS A 53 2.35 -0.72 8.66
C HIS A 53 3.43 -0.32 7.69
N ILE A 54 4.26 0.66 8.05
CA ILE A 54 5.24 1.19 7.10
C ILE A 54 6.37 0.20 6.87
N MET A 55 7.04 -0.24 7.92
CA MET A 55 8.20 -1.14 7.75
C MET A 55 7.78 -2.49 7.17
N ASP A 56 6.65 -3.05 7.61
CA ASP A 56 6.11 -4.28 7.01
C ASP A 56 5.89 -4.13 5.51
N SER A 57 5.37 -2.97 5.09
CA SER A 57 5.15 -2.69 3.66
C SER A 57 6.48 -2.55 2.91
N LEU A 58 7.43 -1.82 3.46
CA LEU A 58 8.69 -1.54 2.77
C LEU A 58 9.54 -2.78 2.53
N VAL A 59 9.49 -3.76 3.42
CA VAL A 59 10.27 -5.00 3.22
C VAL A 59 9.76 -5.81 2.03
N VAL A 60 8.51 -5.62 1.62
CA VAL A 60 7.94 -6.25 0.42
C VAL A 60 8.62 -5.71 -0.85
N SER A 61 9.10 -4.47 -0.83
CA SER A 61 9.67 -3.81 -2.01
C SER A 61 10.78 -4.63 -2.69
N GLN A 62 11.62 -5.30 -1.90
CA GLN A 62 12.72 -6.10 -2.45
C GLN A 62 12.26 -7.33 -3.22
N HIS A 63 10.98 -7.70 -3.08
CA HIS A 63 10.39 -8.85 -3.76
C HIS A 63 9.58 -8.48 -5.00
N LEU A 64 9.47 -7.19 -5.32
CA LEU A 64 8.70 -6.74 -6.48
C LEU A 64 9.47 -6.98 -7.77
N GLU A 65 8.80 -7.64 -8.72
CA GLU A 65 9.34 -7.85 -10.05
C GLU A 65 8.36 -7.29 -11.08
N GLY A 66 8.85 -6.43 -11.97
CA GLY A 66 8.02 -5.78 -12.98
C GLY A 66 7.65 -4.35 -12.60
N ASN A 67 6.61 -3.81 -13.26
CA ASN A 67 6.26 -2.40 -13.17
C ASN A 67 4.79 -2.13 -12.82
N GLN A 68 3.92 -3.13 -12.91
CA GLN A 68 2.48 -2.98 -12.71
C GLN A 68 2.02 -3.90 -11.59
N PHE A 69 1.50 -3.31 -10.52
CA PHE A 69 1.07 -4.08 -9.34
C PHE A 69 -0.34 -3.69 -8.94
N ILE A 70 -1.08 -4.66 -8.40
CA ILE A 70 -2.38 -4.40 -7.78
C ILE A 70 -2.33 -4.84 -6.32
N ASP A 71 -2.85 -3.98 -5.45
CA ASP A 71 -3.00 -4.26 -4.03
C ASP A 71 -4.49 -4.52 -3.76
N VAL A 72 -4.84 -5.77 -3.56
CA VAL A 72 -6.23 -6.23 -3.43
C VAL A 72 -6.63 -6.22 -1.97
N GLY A 73 -7.77 -5.60 -1.67
CA GLY A 73 -8.21 -5.40 -0.30
C GLY A 73 -7.24 -4.50 0.45
N THR A 74 -6.84 -3.41 -0.19
CA THR A 74 -5.74 -2.55 0.26
C THR A 74 -6.01 -1.85 1.61
N GLY A 75 -7.28 -1.76 2.04
CA GLY A 75 -7.63 -1.05 3.25
C GLY A 75 -7.29 0.43 3.15
N PRO A 76 -6.52 0.97 4.10
CA PRO A 76 -6.10 2.38 4.02
C PRO A 76 -4.91 2.60 3.07
N GLY A 77 -4.63 1.66 2.16
CA GLY A 77 -3.54 1.79 1.20
C GLY A 77 -2.28 1.04 1.60
N LEU A 78 -2.43 -0.10 2.28
CA LEU A 78 -1.29 -0.88 2.77
C LEU A 78 -1.28 -2.27 2.12
N PRO A 79 -0.17 -2.68 1.55
CA PRO A 79 1.14 -2.03 1.49
C PRO A 79 1.31 -1.04 0.32
N GLY A 80 0.26 -0.80 -0.47
CA GLY A 80 0.35 -0.10 -1.75
C GLY A 80 0.93 1.32 -1.68
N ILE A 81 0.44 2.16 -0.74
CA ILE A 81 0.93 3.56 -0.68
C ILE A 81 2.39 3.64 -0.25
N PRO A 82 2.83 2.98 0.82
CA PRO A 82 4.27 2.99 1.14
C PRO A 82 5.15 2.48 0.00
N LEU A 83 4.72 1.42 -0.70
CA LEU A 83 5.47 0.89 -1.83
C LEU A 83 5.53 1.88 -2.99
N ALA A 84 4.43 2.57 -3.27
CA ALA A 84 4.39 3.58 -4.33
C ALA A 84 5.33 4.76 -4.01
N ILE A 85 5.42 5.14 -2.75
CA ILE A 85 6.29 6.23 -2.32
C ILE A 85 7.76 5.90 -2.64
N ILE A 86 8.21 4.69 -2.34
CA ILE A 86 9.61 4.31 -2.52
C ILE A 86 9.92 3.72 -3.89
N ASN A 87 8.89 3.52 -4.74
CA ASN A 87 9.03 3.01 -6.10
C ASN A 87 8.31 3.93 -7.09
N PRO A 88 8.80 5.17 -7.29
CA PRO A 88 8.08 6.15 -8.11
C PRO A 88 7.99 5.78 -9.59
N ASP A 89 8.82 4.85 -10.05
CA ASP A 89 8.84 4.35 -11.43
C ASP A 89 7.90 3.16 -11.66
N LYS A 90 7.25 2.66 -10.61
CA LYS A 90 6.31 1.54 -10.70
C LYS A 90 4.88 2.05 -10.52
N GLN A 91 3.91 1.33 -11.09
CA GLN A 91 2.49 1.68 -11.01
C GLN A 91 1.75 0.76 -10.06
N PHE A 92 0.93 1.35 -9.22
CA PHE A 92 0.16 0.61 -8.20
C PHE A 92 -1.32 0.92 -8.34
N THR A 93 -2.13 -0.12 -8.52
CA THR A 93 -3.58 -0.04 -8.47
C THR A 93 -4.01 -0.53 -7.10
N LEU A 94 -4.75 0.30 -6.36
CA LEU A 94 -5.19 -0.02 -5.02
C LEU A 94 -6.69 -0.26 -5.03
N LEU A 95 -7.08 -1.51 -4.81
CA LEU A 95 -8.45 -1.98 -4.93
C LEU A 95 -9.05 -2.26 -3.56
N ASP A 96 -10.24 -1.73 -3.31
CA ASP A 96 -11.01 -2.08 -2.12
C ASP A 96 -12.50 -1.95 -2.44
N SER A 97 -13.32 -2.70 -1.73
CA SER A 97 -14.76 -2.69 -1.90
C SER A 97 -15.48 -1.67 -0.99
N LEU A 98 -14.76 -1.03 -0.07
CA LEU A 98 -15.34 -0.07 0.86
C LEU A 98 -15.03 1.37 0.44
N GLY A 99 -16.10 2.15 0.22
CA GLY A 99 -15.96 3.54 -0.24
C GLY A 99 -15.15 4.43 0.67
N LYS A 100 -15.28 4.28 2.00
CA LYS A 100 -14.54 5.10 2.96
C LYS A 100 -13.02 4.92 2.84
N ARG A 101 -12.57 3.71 2.52
CA ARG A 101 -11.15 3.41 2.34
C ARG A 101 -10.62 4.05 1.07
N ILE A 102 -11.38 3.93 -0.02
CA ILE A 102 -11.00 4.54 -1.30
C ILE A 102 -11.00 6.07 -1.18
N THR A 103 -11.96 6.65 -0.46
CA THR A 103 -11.97 8.09 -0.21
C THR A 103 -10.71 8.54 0.53
N PHE A 104 -10.29 7.79 1.54
CA PHE A 104 -9.04 8.08 2.25
C PHE A 104 -7.84 7.99 1.30
N ILE A 105 -7.76 6.93 0.49
CA ILE A 105 -6.65 6.73 -0.45
C ILE A 105 -6.57 7.89 -1.45
N LYS A 106 -7.70 8.30 -2.01
CA LYS A 106 -7.74 9.45 -2.94
C LYS A 106 -7.22 10.72 -2.28
N ASN A 107 -7.60 10.96 -1.03
CA ASN A 107 -7.10 12.10 -0.29
C ASN A 107 -5.58 12.00 -0.04
N ALA A 108 -5.10 10.84 0.35
CA ALA A 108 -3.67 10.63 0.60
C ALA A 108 -2.85 10.80 -0.67
N VAL A 109 -3.31 10.27 -1.79
CA VAL A 109 -2.63 10.42 -3.09
C VAL A 109 -2.50 11.89 -3.46
N ARG A 110 -3.56 12.66 -3.27
CA ARG A 110 -3.55 14.11 -3.54
C ARG A 110 -2.61 14.85 -2.60
N GLU A 111 -2.70 14.60 -1.30
CA GLU A 111 -1.89 15.29 -0.30
C GLU A 111 -0.40 14.96 -0.44
N LEU A 112 -0.08 13.73 -0.75
CA LEU A 112 1.31 13.27 -0.92
C LEU A 112 1.83 13.51 -2.34
N LYS A 113 0.98 13.99 -3.26
CA LYS A 113 1.34 14.27 -4.65
C LYS A 113 1.88 13.04 -5.37
N LEU A 114 1.26 11.89 -5.14
CA LEU A 114 1.65 10.65 -5.80
C LEU A 114 1.06 10.59 -7.21
N THR A 115 1.87 10.19 -8.18
CA THR A 115 1.46 10.11 -9.60
C THR A 115 1.34 8.67 -10.09
N ASN A 116 1.69 7.70 -9.24
CA ASN A 116 1.79 6.29 -9.62
C ASN A 116 0.80 5.40 -8.86
N VAL A 117 -0.26 5.97 -8.32
CA VAL A 117 -1.30 5.23 -7.59
C VAL A 117 -2.66 5.47 -8.25
N THR A 118 -3.38 4.38 -8.53
CA THR A 118 -4.73 4.41 -9.07
C THR A 118 -5.68 3.73 -8.08
N PRO A 119 -6.47 4.49 -7.30
CA PRO A 119 -7.46 3.89 -6.41
C PRO A 119 -8.67 3.41 -7.20
N VAL A 120 -9.17 2.22 -6.87
CA VAL A 120 -10.33 1.62 -7.54
C VAL A 120 -11.31 1.06 -6.50
N LEU A 121 -12.56 1.51 -6.57
CA LEU A 121 -13.63 0.98 -5.75
C LEU A 121 -14.28 -0.18 -6.49
N SER A 122 -13.97 -1.40 -6.11
CA SER A 122 -14.50 -2.60 -6.75
C SER A 122 -14.24 -3.83 -5.89
N ARG A 123 -15.01 -4.87 -6.11
CA ARG A 123 -14.69 -6.21 -5.63
C ARG A 123 -13.65 -6.84 -6.55
N VAL A 124 -12.74 -7.62 -5.98
CA VAL A 124 -11.66 -8.22 -6.78
C VAL A 124 -12.18 -9.15 -7.86
N GLU A 125 -13.21 -9.91 -7.60
CA GLU A 125 -13.79 -10.85 -8.55
C GLU A 125 -14.46 -10.16 -9.74
N GLU A 126 -14.77 -8.87 -9.61
CA GLU A 126 -15.41 -8.07 -10.66
C GLU A 126 -14.42 -7.22 -11.46
N TYR A 127 -13.18 -7.12 -11.01
CA TYR A 127 -12.17 -6.26 -11.64
C TYR A 127 -11.38 -7.02 -12.70
N GLN A 128 -11.45 -6.60 -13.95
CA GLN A 128 -10.84 -7.30 -15.08
C GLN A 128 -10.18 -6.36 -16.10
N GLU A 129 -9.95 -5.10 -15.74
CA GLU A 129 -9.50 -4.10 -16.73
C GLU A 129 -8.04 -4.23 -17.15
N LYS A 130 -7.18 -4.79 -16.30
CA LYS A 130 -5.75 -4.86 -16.55
C LYS A 130 -5.17 -6.18 -16.08
N GLN A 131 -4.02 -6.54 -16.67
CA GLN A 131 -3.16 -7.57 -16.14
C GLN A 131 -1.99 -6.92 -15.40
N PHE A 132 -1.50 -7.58 -14.36
CA PHE A 132 -0.47 -7.04 -13.48
C PHE A 132 0.73 -7.97 -13.42
N ASP A 133 1.92 -7.39 -13.15
CA ASP A 133 3.13 -8.15 -12.92
C ASP A 133 3.12 -8.84 -11.54
N GLY A 134 2.42 -8.26 -10.58
CA GLY A 134 2.28 -8.84 -9.26
C GLY A 134 0.99 -8.45 -8.58
N VAL A 135 0.55 -9.31 -7.66
CA VAL A 135 -0.64 -9.09 -6.83
C VAL A 135 -0.20 -9.08 -5.37
N LEU A 136 -0.60 -8.02 -4.67
CA LEU A 136 -0.28 -7.81 -3.27
C LEU A 136 -1.56 -7.91 -2.45
N SER A 137 -1.48 -8.43 -1.23
CA SER A 137 -2.61 -8.39 -0.32
C SER A 137 -2.17 -8.66 1.11
N ARG A 138 -2.81 -7.95 2.04
CA ARG A 138 -2.69 -8.22 3.48
C ARG A 138 -4.03 -8.62 4.08
N ALA A 139 -5.13 -8.49 3.31
CA ALA A 139 -6.50 -8.60 3.81
C ALA A 139 -7.13 -9.96 3.59
N PHE A 140 -6.49 -10.87 2.87
CA PHE A 140 -7.05 -12.20 2.62
C PHE A 140 -6.88 -13.11 3.84
N ALA A 141 -7.94 -13.86 4.14
CA ALA A 141 -7.94 -14.79 5.26
C ALA A 141 -7.03 -15.99 5.02
N SER A 142 -6.83 -16.39 3.75
CA SER A 142 -6.01 -17.51 3.40
C SER A 142 -5.38 -17.34 2.02
N LEU A 143 -4.29 -18.06 1.77
CA LEU A 143 -3.64 -18.08 0.46
C LEU A 143 -4.57 -18.67 -0.62
N ASN A 144 -5.36 -19.67 -0.27
CA ASN A 144 -6.30 -20.28 -1.21
C ASN A 144 -7.34 -19.28 -1.71
N ASP A 145 -7.90 -18.46 -0.81
CA ASP A 145 -8.85 -17.41 -1.19
C ASP A 145 -8.20 -16.41 -2.12
N MET A 146 -6.99 -15.99 -1.82
CA MET A 146 -6.26 -15.06 -2.66
C MET A 146 -6.02 -15.63 -4.07
N VAL A 147 -5.58 -16.88 -4.17
CA VAL A 147 -5.33 -17.54 -5.45
C VAL A 147 -6.61 -17.63 -6.26
N ASN A 148 -7.73 -18.05 -5.64
CA ASN A 148 -9.00 -18.20 -6.33
C ASN A 148 -9.57 -16.87 -6.83
N TRP A 149 -9.39 -15.81 -6.06
CA TRP A 149 -9.99 -14.50 -6.39
C TRP A 149 -9.12 -13.65 -7.31
N CYS A 150 -7.81 -13.84 -7.27
CA CYS A 150 -6.86 -12.96 -7.94
C CYS A 150 -6.11 -13.61 -9.11
N TYR A 151 -6.30 -14.89 -9.36
CA TYR A 151 -5.51 -15.58 -10.38
C TYR A 151 -5.65 -14.96 -11.78
N HIS A 152 -6.74 -14.27 -12.04
CA HIS A 152 -6.99 -13.63 -13.35
C HIS A 152 -6.26 -12.30 -13.52
N LEU A 153 -5.64 -11.76 -12.46
CA LEU A 153 -5.04 -10.42 -12.48
C LEU A 153 -3.58 -10.39 -12.92
N PRO A 154 -2.71 -11.36 -12.54
CA PRO A 154 -1.31 -11.29 -12.94
C PRO A 154 -1.15 -11.48 -14.45
N ASN A 155 -0.13 -10.83 -15.02
CA ASN A 155 0.34 -11.13 -16.38
C ASN A 155 0.87 -12.55 -16.44
N THR A 156 1.13 -13.06 -17.66
CA THR A 156 1.73 -14.38 -17.81
C THR A 156 3.06 -14.53 -17.09
N SER A 157 3.78 -13.42 -16.89
CA SER A 157 5.03 -13.38 -16.12
C SER A 157 4.82 -12.88 -14.69
N GLY A 158 3.58 -12.62 -14.29
CA GLY A 158 3.27 -12.05 -12.97
C GLY A 158 3.31 -13.08 -11.86
N ARG A 159 3.33 -12.58 -10.60
CA ARG A 159 3.39 -13.38 -9.38
C ARG A 159 2.39 -12.88 -8.34
N PHE A 160 2.02 -13.79 -7.47
CA PHE A 160 1.21 -13.47 -6.30
C PHE A 160 2.08 -13.04 -5.13
#